data_d8084c594d649f597979f484eee94b65
#
_entry.id   d8084c594d649f597979f484eee94b65
#
_cell.length_a   1.000
_cell.length_b   1.000
_cell.length_c   1.000
_cell.angle_alpha   90.00
_cell.angle_beta   90.00
_cell.angle_gamma   90.00
#
_symmetry.space_group_name_H-M   'P 1'
#
loop_
_entity.id
_entity.type
_entity.pdbx_description
1 polymer ?
#
loop_
_entity_poly.entity_id
_entity_poly.type
_entity_poly.pdbx_seq_one_letter_code
_entity_poly.pdbx_strand_id
1 'polypeptide(L)'
;MMYLAVHFMNTRVYTVHIMNNKEKEDTLTLEILQAIESKEDVTQRHLANRLDVALGLANSYLKRCVNKGLIKIQQAPANRYLYYLTPKGLSEKSRLTAQYLLTSFDFYRSAGNSLTDIFKECERNNSKKIIFCGISELAEIASVRAHEFDVEILGVLDIDSEKKLFLTFPVSKSI
;
A
#
# COMPACT_ATOMS: atom_id res chain seq x y z
N MET A 1 1.70 18.10 -31.85
CA MET A 1 1.79 18.22 -30.39
C MET A 1 1.79 16.81 -29.84
N MET A 2 2.91 16.33 -29.32
CA MET A 2 3.05 14.95 -28.84
C MET A 2 2.76 14.94 -27.34
N TYR A 3 1.74 14.21 -26.91
CA TYR A 3 1.43 14.00 -25.50
C TYR A 3 2.10 12.70 -25.06
N LEU A 4 2.85 12.72 -23.96
CA LEU A 4 3.35 11.50 -23.36
C LEU A 4 2.33 11.03 -22.31
N ALA A 5 1.72 9.87 -22.54
CA ALA A 5 0.89 9.22 -21.54
C ALA A 5 1.77 8.36 -20.65
N VAL A 6 1.92 8.74 -19.38
CA VAL A 6 2.62 7.92 -18.38
C VAL A 6 1.58 7.02 -17.73
N HIS A 7 1.63 5.73 -18.04
CA HIS A 7 0.69 4.74 -17.52
C HIS A 7 1.14 4.25 -16.13
N PHE A 8 0.39 4.64 -15.11
CA PHE A 8 0.58 4.14 -13.74
C PHE A 8 -0.44 3.02 -13.48
N MET A 9 -0.01 1.77 -13.62
CA MET A 9 -0.85 0.65 -13.21
C MET A 9 -0.99 0.67 -11.68
N ASN A 10 -2.21 0.35 -11.20
CA ASN A 10 -2.59 0.38 -9.80
C ASN A 10 -1.56 -0.35 -8.91
N THR A 11 -0.78 0.39 -8.15
CA THR A 11 0.37 -0.09 -7.34
C THR A 11 -0.04 -1.17 -6.35
N ARG A 12 -1.30 -1.18 -5.90
CA ARG A 12 -1.79 -2.20 -4.95
C ARG A 12 -1.75 -3.62 -5.55
N VAL A 13 -2.02 -3.75 -6.85
CA VAL A 13 -1.92 -5.02 -7.57
C VAL A 13 -0.46 -5.41 -7.82
N TYR A 14 0.42 -4.44 -8.11
CA TYR A 14 1.84 -4.71 -8.34
C TYR A 14 2.60 -5.03 -7.06
N THR A 15 2.34 -4.34 -5.96
CA THR A 15 3.01 -4.61 -4.68
C THR A 15 2.69 -6.04 -4.19
N VAL A 16 1.45 -6.49 -4.37
CA VAL A 16 1.06 -7.87 -4.00
C VAL A 16 1.68 -8.93 -4.92
N HIS A 17 1.96 -8.60 -6.18
CA HIS A 17 2.49 -9.58 -7.15
C HIS A 17 4.03 -9.73 -7.09
N ILE A 18 4.74 -8.72 -6.60
CA ILE A 18 6.21 -8.71 -6.50
C ILE A 18 6.69 -9.09 -5.09
N MET A 19 5.82 -8.99 -4.07
CA MET A 19 6.19 -9.38 -2.70
C MET A 19 6.50 -10.88 -2.66
N ASN A 20 7.70 -11.21 -2.17
CA ASN A 20 8.05 -12.60 -1.91
C ASN A 20 7.16 -13.18 -0.78
N ASN A 21 7.06 -14.49 -0.67
CA ASN A 21 6.20 -15.16 0.31
C ASN A 21 6.47 -14.73 1.76
N LYS A 22 7.70 -14.37 2.09
CA LYS A 22 8.09 -13.92 3.42
C LYS A 22 7.56 -12.50 3.71
N GLU A 23 7.69 -11.59 2.77
CA GLU A 23 7.17 -10.22 2.90
C GLU A 23 5.66 -10.21 3.07
N LYS A 24 4.96 -11.05 2.31
CA LYS A 24 3.51 -11.24 2.45
C LYS A 24 3.14 -11.79 3.84
N GLU A 25 3.89 -12.76 4.37
CA GLU A 25 3.70 -13.29 5.72
C GLU A 25 3.96 -12.20 6.78
N ASP A 26 5.01 -11.42 6.64
CA ASP A 26 5.38 -10.35 7.55
C ASP A 26 4.31 -9.24 7.56
N THR A 27 3.78 -8.84 6.40
CA THR A 27 2.69 -7.85 6.28
C THR A 27 1.42 -8.35 6.97
N LEU A 28 0.97 -9.57 6.66
CA LEU A 28 -0.23 -10.14 7.30
C LEU A 28 -0.05 -10.31 8.82
N THR A 29 1.16 -10.68 9.27
CA THR A 29 1.49 -10.75 10.68
C THR A 29 1.39 -9.37 11.34
N LEU A 30 1.97 -8.34 10.73
CA LEU A 30 1.91 -6.96 11.23
C LEU A 30 0.46 -6.48 11.37
N GLU A 31 -0.36 -6.68 10.35
CA GLU A 31 -1.76 -6.26 10.35
C GLU A 31 -2.58 -6.97 11.45
N ILE A 32 -2.35 -8.28 11.68
CA ILE A 32 -2.98 -9.02 12.79
C ILE A 32 -2.58 -8.43 14.14
N LEU A 33 -1.27 -8.16 14.35
CA LEU A 33 -0.79 -7.60 15.60
C LEU A 33 -1.34 -6.18 15.84
N GLN A 34 -1.44 -5.36 14.80
CA GLN A 34 -2.06 -4.02 14.88
C GLN A 34 -3.55 -4.10 15.21
N ALA A 35 -4.30 -5.01 14.57
CA ALA A 35 -5.73 -5.19 14.86
C ALA A 35 -5.97 -5.57 16.32
N ILE A 36 -5.15 -6.46 16.88
CA ILE A 36 -5.29 -6.92 18.28
C ILE A 36 -4.90 -5.82 19.28
N GLU A 37 -3.91 -4.98 18.94
CA GLU A 37 -3.50 -3.87 19.80
C GLU A 37 -4.55 -2.77 19.89
N SER A 38 -5.27 -2.51 18.80
CA SER A 38 -6.30 -1.46 18.77
C SER A 38 -7.49 -1.69 19.71
N LYS A 39 -7.53 -2.84 20.42
CA LYS A 39 -8.54 -3.23 21.40
C LYS A 39 -9.98 -3.29 20.89
N GLU A 40 -10.15 -3.36 19.59
CA GLU A 40 -11.45 -3.68 19.04
C GLU A 40 -11.79 -5.13 19.37
N ASP A 41 -13.08 -5.47 19.47
CA ASP A 41 -13.56 -6.85 19.62
C ASP A 41 -13.15 -7.66 18.39
N VAL A 42 -11.90 -8.15 18.41
CA VAL A 42 -11.27 -8.81 17.28
C VAL A 42 -11.86 -10.20 17.13
N THR A 43 -12.72 -10.37 16.14
CA THR A 43 -13.19 -11.69 15.72
C THR A 43 -12.38 -12.20 14.53
N GLN A 44 -12.36 -13.52 14.34
CA GLN A 44 -11.71 -14.12 13.17
C GLN A 44 -12.28 -13.60 11.85
N ARG A 45 -13.59 -13.32 11.79
CA ARG A 45 -14.26 -12.73 10.63
C ARG A 45 -13.84 -11.27 10.41
N HIS A 46 -13.71 -10.51 11.49
CA HIS A 46 -13.19 -9.14 11.40
C HIS A 46 -11.74 -9.14 10.84
N LEU A 47 -10.88 -10.03 11.33
CA LEU A 47 -9.53 -10.18 10.79
C LEU A 47 -9.54 -10.54 9.30
N ALA A 48 -10.37 -11.49 8.89
CA ALA A 48 -10.47 -11.91 7.48
C ALA A 48 -10.86 -10.73 6.56
N ASN A 49 -11.84 -9.94 6.99
CA ASN A 49 -12.28 -8.75 6.24
C ASN A 49 -11.20 -7.66 6.21
N ARG A 50 -10.53 -7.39 7.35
CA ARG A 50 -9.47 -6.39 7.43
C ARG A 50 -8.27 -6.74 6.57
N LEU A 51 -7.89 -8.03 6.56
CA LEU A 51 -6.77 -8.56 5.79
C LEU A 51 -7.10 -8.77 4.30
N ASP A 52 -8.37 -8.63 3.94
CA ASP A 52 -8.88 -8.97 2.60
C ASP A 52 -8.49 -10.38 2.14
N VAL A 53 -8.65 -11.36 3.04
CA VAL A 53 -8.33 -12.76 2.81
C VAL A 53 -9.46 -13.70 3.23
N ALA A 54 -9.45 -14.92 2.73
CA ALA A 54 -10.39 -15.95 3.15
C ALA A 54 -10.26 -16.25 4.67
N LEU A 55 -11.38 -16.51 5.34
CA LEU A 55 -11.45 -16.77 6.79
C LEU A 55 -10.47 -17.88 7.24
N GLY A 56 -10.34 -18.95 6.44
CA GLY A 56 -9.41 -20.05 6.72
C GLY A 56 -7.95 -19.60 6.74
N LEU A 57 -7.59 -18.67 5.84
CA LEU A 57 -6.25 -18.12 5.77
C LEU A 57 -5.96 -17.19 6.95
N ALA A 58 -6.90 -16.28 7.27
CA ALA A 58 -6.78 -15.43 8.46
C ALA A 58 -6.59 -16.25 9.75
N ASN A 59 -7.37 -17.34 9.91
CA ASN A 59 -7.23 -18.26 11.04
C ASN A 59 -5.87 -18.98 11.06
N SER A 60 -5.34 -19.35 9.91
CA SER A 60 -4.02 -19.98 9.82
C SER A 60 -2.92 -19.03 10.31
N TYR A 61 -2.94 -17.76 9.88
CA TYR A 61 -1.99 -16.76 10.33
C TYR A 61 -2.16 -16.42 11.82
N LEU A 62 -3.40 -16.29 12.31
CA LEU A 62 -3.66 -16.07 13.73
C LEU A 62 -3.09 -17.20 14.59
N LYS A 63 -3.32 -18.46 14.20
CA LYS A 63 -2.73 -19.64 14.88
C LYS A 63 -1.21 -19.60 14.87
N ARG A 64 -0.58 -19.19 13.75
CA ARG A 64 0.88 -19.04 13.69
C ARG A 64 1.37 -17.98 14.68
N CYS A 65 0.69 -16.84 14.79
CA CYS A 65 1.04 -15.80 15.77
C CYS A 65 0.93 -16.31 17.20
N VAL A 66 -0.09 -17.10 17.51
CA VAL A 66 -0.25 -17.76 18.83
C VAL A 66 0.88 -18.76 19.09
N ASN A 67 1.17 -19.64 18.12
CA ASN A 67 2.23 -20.66 18.25
C ASN A 67 3.62 -20.03 18.38
N LYS A 68 3.87 -18.88 17.71
CA LYS A 68 5.09 -18.08 17.87
C LYS A 68 5.17 -17.34 19.23
N GLY A 69 4.09 -17.39 20.03
CA GLY A 69 3.98 -16.69 21.32
C GLY A 69 3.85 -15.17 21.18
N LEU A 70 3.38 -14.67 20.05
CA LEU A 70 3.14 -13.24 19.81
C LEU A 70 1.80 -12.78 20.37
N ILE A 71 0.83 -13.69 20.41
CA ILE A 71 -0.56 -13.48 20.83
C ILE A 71 -0.91 -14.51 21.90
N LYS A 72 -1.59 -14.04 22.96
CA LYS A 72 -2.24 -14.88 23.96
C LYS A 72 -3.73 -14.90 23.73
N ILE A 73 -4.34 -16.08 23.80
CA ILE A 73 -5.79 -16.26 23.72
C ILE A 73 -6.32 -16.49 25.13
N GLN A 74 -7.40 -15.82 25.47
CA GLN A 74 -8.16 -16.04 26.70
C GLN A 74 -9.61 -16.33 26.34
N GLN A 75 -10.18 -17.39 26.88
CA GLN A 75 -11.59 -17.67 26.74
C GLN A 75 -12.39 -16.78 27.71
N ALA A 76 -13.42 -16.12 27.19
CA ALA A 76 -14.33 -15.28 27.96
C ALA A 76 -15.73 -15.93 28.05
N PRO A 77 -16.59 -15.53 28.99
CA PRO A 77 -17.98 -15.98 29.06
C PRO A 77 -18.70 -15.84 27.70
N ALA A 78 -19.68 -16.70 27.45
CA ALA A 78 -20.42 -16.80 26.19
C ALA A 78 -19.58 -17.31 24.99
N ASN A 79 -18.61 -18.20 25.26
CA ASN A 79 -17.76 -18.84 24.23
C ASN A 79 -17.01 -17.85 23.32
N ARG A 80 -16.67 -16.67 23.83
CA ARG A 80 -15.85 -15.69 23.11
C ARG A 80 -14.37 -15.90 23.38
N TYR A 81 -13.56 -15.61 22.37
CA TYR A 81 -12.09 -15.56 22.52
C TYR A 81 -11.64 -14.11 22.53
N LEU A 82 -10.82 -13.78 23.52
CA LEU A 82 -10.13 -12.49 23.62
C LEU A 82 -8.67 -12.71 23.23
N TYR A 83 -8.14 -11.80 22.46
CA TYR A 83 -6.77 -11.84 21.96
C TYR A 83 -5.97 -10.70 22.58
N TYR A 84 -4.75 -10.98 23.02
CA TYR A 84 -3.86 -9.99 23.62
C TYR A 84 -2.47 -10.12 23.04
N LEU A 85 -1.81 -8.99 22.80
CA LEU A 85 -0.40 -9.00 22.48
C LEU A 85 0.43 -9.40 23.71
N THR A 86 1.41 -10.26 23.49
CA THR A 86 2.45 -10.51 24.47
C THR A 86 3.55 -9.45 24.37
N PRO A 87 4.46 -9.31 25.35
CA PRO A 87 5.66 -8.47 25.21
C PRO A 87 6.48 -8.82 23.96
N LYS A 88 6.59 -10.12 23.62
CA LYS A 88 7.22 -10.59 22.38
C LYS A 88 6.43 -10.14 21.15
N GLY A 89 5.09 -10.17 21.20
CA GLY A 89 4.24 -9.68 20.10
C GLY A 89 4.39 -8.20 19.88
N LEU A 90 4.51 -7.40 20.94
CA LEU A 90 4.74 -5.96 20.84
C LEU A 90 6.10 -5.65 20.21
N SER A 91 7.16 -6.36 20.63
CA SER A 91 8.49 -6.24 20.04
C SER A 91 8.50 -6.60 18.56
N GLU A 92 7.86 -7.72 18.21
CA GLU A 92 7.77 -8.16 16.79
C GLU A 92 6.97 -7.17 15.94
N LYS A 93 5.85 -6.63 16.48
CA LYS A 93 5.09 -5.59 15.80
C LYS A 93 5.97 -4.37 15.49
N SER A 94 6.75 -3.90 16.48
CA SER A 94 7.65 -2.76 16.30
C SER A 94 8.73 -3.05 15.24
N ARG A 95 9.31 -4.24 15.24
CA ARG A 95 10.28 -4.69 14.24
C ARG A 95 9.67 -4.69 12.83
N LEU A 96 8.49 -5.29 12.68
CA LEU A 96 7.78 -5.37 11.38
C LEU A 96 7.35 -3.98 10.89
N THR A 97 6.91 -3.09 11.78
CA THR A 97 6.58 -1.71 11.43
C THR A 97 7.81 -0.97 10.90
N ALA A 98 8.96 -1.10 11.57
CA ALA A 98 10.20 -0.48 11.11
C ALA A 98 10.62 -1.03 9.73
N GLN A 99 10.53 -2.34 9.53
CA GLN A 99 10.84 -2.97 8.25
C GLN A 99 9.90 -2.49 7.14
N TYR A 100 8.60 -2.40 7.40
CA TYR A 100 7.61 -1.88 6.45
C TYR A 100 7.94 -0.44 6.03
N LEU A 101 8.28 0.42 6.99
CA LEU A 101 8.67 1.82 6.70
C LEU A 101 9.94 1.89 5.84
N LEU A 102 10.95 1.09 6.15
CA LEU A 102 12.19 1.05 5.36
C LEU A 102 11.90 0.63 3.91
N THR A 103 11.13 -0.44 3.72
CA THR A 103 10.74 -0.91 2.39
C THR A 103 9.92 0.15 1.63
N SER A 104 9.01 0.85 2.32
CA SER A 104 8.21 1.93 1.73
C SER A 104 9.09 3.10 1.30
N PHE A 105 10.09 3.49 2.09
CA PHE A 105 11.02 4.54 1.72
C PHE A 105 11.95 4.14 0.56
N ASP A 106 12.37 2.88 0.51
CA ASP A 106 13.16 2.37 -0.62
C ASP A 106 12.34 2.39 -1.91
N PHE A 107 11.06 1.98 -1.85
CA PHE A 107 10.14 2.10 -2.98
C PHE A 107 10.00 3.56 -3.42
N TYR A 108 9.72 4.49 -2.49
CA TYR A 108 9.58 5.92 -2.78
C TYR A 108 10.81 6.48 -3.51
N ARG A 109 12.02 6.15 -3.02
CA ARG A 109 13.28 6.60 -3.64
C ARG A 109 13.48 6.00 -5.03
N SER A 110 13.24 4.70 -5.18
CA SER A 110 13.37 4.00 -6.45
C SER A 110 12.39 4.54 -7.50
N ALA A 111 11.13 4.70 -7.11
CA ALA A 111 10.11 5.31 -7.96
C ALA A 111 10.48 6.73 -8.38
N GLY A 112 10.94 7.55 -7.41
CA GLY A 112 11.38 8.91 -7.68
C GLY A 112 12.54 8.98 -8.68
N ASN A 113 13.51 8.06 -8.59
CA ASN A 113 14.62 7.99 -9.53
C ASN A 113 14.16 7.61 -10.94
N SER A 114 13.30 6.60 -11.06
CA SER A 114 12.74 6.20 -12.36
C SER A 114 11.92 7.32 -13.01
N LEU A 115 11.14 8.06 -12.21
CA LEU A 115 10.37 9.21 -12.69
C LEU A 115 11.28 10.37 -13.12
N THR A 116 12.39 10.59 -12.42
CA THR A 116 13.41 11.57 -12.81
C THR A 116 13.94 11.28 -14.20
N ASP A 117 14.23 10.02 -14.53
CA ASP A 117 14.73 9.65 -15.84
C ASP A 117 13.65 9.88 -16.94
N ILE A 118 12.39 9.56 -16.63
CA ILE A 118 11.26 9.83 -17.53
C ILE A 118 11.10 11.34 -17.80
N PHE A 119 11.11 12.17 -16.76
CA PHE A 119 10.94 13.62 -16.93
C PHE A 119 12.12 14.27 -17.67
N LYS A 120 13.36 13.82 -17.44
CA LYS A 120 14.51 14.25 -18.24
C LYS A 120 14.36 13.90 -19.72
N GLU A 121 13.76 12.75 -20.00
CA GLU A 121 13.48 12.36 -21.38
C GLU A 121 12.38 13.22 -22.00
N CYS A 122 11.35 13.57 -21.24
CA CYS A 122 10.32 14.52 -21.67
C CYS A 122 10.93 15.87 -22.05
N GLU A 123 11.82 16.42 -21.23
CA GLU A 123 12.53 17.67 -21.53
C GLU A 123 13.38 17.56 -22.80
N ARG A 124 14.18 16.49 -22.93
CA ARG A 124 15.02 16.24 -24.13
C ARG A 124 14.20 16.18 -25.41
N ASN A 125 13.02 15.56 -25.35
CA ASN A 125 12.12 15.41 -26.49
C ASN A 125 11.17 16.61 -26.68
N ASN A 126 11.31 17.67 -25.87
CA ASN A 126 10.41 18.82 -25.84
C ASN A 126 8.93 18.46 -25.63
N SER A 127 8.67 17.33 -24.93
CA SER A 127 7.33 16.83 -24.59
C SER A 127 6.94 17.31 -23.19
N LYS A 128 6.73 18.63 -23.05
CA LYS A 128 6.53 19.28 -21.76
C LYS A 128 5.13 19.08 -21.16
N LYS A 129 4.14 18.67 -21.95
CA LYS A 129 2.77 18.45 -21.51
C LYS A 129 2.51 16.98 -21.25
N ILE A 130 2.13 16.65 -20.03
CA ILE A 130 2.01 15.27 -19.55
C ILE A 130 0.59 15.03 -19.05
N ILE A 131 0.07 13.83 -19.32
CA ILE A 131 -1.16 13.31 -18.73
C ILE A 131 -0.81 12.02 -17.99
N PHE A 132 -1.23 11.93 -16.74
CA PHE A 132 -1.10 10.69 -15.97
C PHE A 132 -2.23 9.72 -16.35
N CYS A 133 -1.91 8.44 -16.50
CA CYS A 133 -2.88 7.37 -16.72
C CYS A 133 -3.04 6.55 -15.44
N GLY A 134 -4.15 6.76 -14.74
CA GLY A 134 -4.49 6.11 -13.48
C GLY A 134 -4.15 6.93 -12.24
N ILE A 135 -5.01 6.81 -11.24
CA ILE A 135 -4.82 7.38 -9.90
C ILE A 135 -4.08 6.34 -9.05
N SER A 136 -2.90 6.71 -8.52
CA SER A 136 -2.08 5.81 -7.69
C SER A 136 -1.08 6.59 -6.84
N GLU A 137 -0.49 5.92 -5.84
CA GLU A 137 0.62 6.48 -5.06
C GLU A 137 1.82 6.86 -5.97
N LEU A 138 2.03 6.11 -7.06
CA LEU A 138 3.08 6.44 -8.02
C LEU A 138 2.79 7.76 -8.75
N ALA A 139 1.53 8.05 -9.06
CA ALA A 139 1.12 9.33 -9.62
C ALA A 139 1.29 10.48 -8.62
N GLU A 140 1.10 10.22 -7.31
CA GLU A 140 1.41 11.20 -6.25
C GLU A 140 2.91 11.52 -6.20
N ILE A 141 3.76 10.49 -6.21
CA ILE A 141 5.23 10.66 -6.25
C ILE A 141 5.62 11.43 -7.52
N ALA A 142 5.03 11.08 -8.67
CA ALA A 142 5.30 11.74 -9.94
C ALA A 142 4.91 13.22 -9.91
N SER A 143 3.77 13.57 -9.30
CA SER A 143 3.33 14.96 -9.20
C SER A 143 4.30 15.82 -8.40
N VAL A 144 4.86 15.28 -7.31
CA VAL A 144 5.87 15.98 -6.51
C VAL A 144 7.18 16.13 -7.28
N ARG A 145 7.63 15.08 -7.97
CA ARG A 145 8.88 15.10 -8.75
C ARG A 145 8.80 16.01 -9.96
N ALA A 146 7.64 16.13 -10.61
CA ALA A 146 7.45 16.97 -11.78
C ALA A 146 7.83 18.45 -11.53
N HIS A 147 7.71 18.93 -10.29
CA HIS A 147 8.10 20.30 -9.91
C HIS A 147 9.60 20.60 -10.07
N GLU A 148 10.44 19.58 -10.18
CA GLU A 148 11.89 19.72 -10.39
C GLU A 148 12.24 19.87 -11.89
N PHE A 149 11.27 19.74 -12.80
CA PHE A 149 11.45 19.71 -14.25
C PHE A 149 10.55 20.72 -14.96
N ASP A 150 10.94 21.06 -16.19
CA ASP A 150 10.14 21.94 -17.06
C ASP A 150 9.02 21.13 -17.77
N VAL A 151 8.11 20.57 -16.97
CA VAL A 151 6.95 19.81 -17.42
C VAL A 151 5.67 20.31 -16.76
N GLU A 152 4.57 20.26 -17.51
CA GLU A 152 3.23 20.66 -17.08
C GLU A 152 2.32 19.43 -17.05
N ILE A 153 1.76 19.12 -15.87
CA ILE A 153 0.76 18.05 -15.72
C ILE A 153 -0.60 18.65 -16.04
N LEU A 154 -1.22 18.21 -17.13
CA LEU A 154 -2.53 18.70 -17.57
C LEU A 154 -3.69 18.07 -16.82
N GLY A 155 -3.52 16.82 -16.35
CA GLY A 155 -4.57 16.08 -15.65
C GLY A 155 -4.28 14.61 -15.54
N VAL A 156 -5.28 13.87 -15.10
CA VAL A 156 -5.25 12.41 -14.96
C VAL A 156 -6.37 11.80 -15.79
N LEU A 157 -6.04 10.79 -16.59
CA LEU A 157 -6.99 9.96 -17.31
C LEU A 157 -7.22 8.68 -16.46
N ASP A 158 -8.44 8.48 -15.98
CA ASP A 158 -8.81 7.28 -15.21
C ASP A 158 -10.26 6.91 -15.48
N ILE A 159 -10.46 5.81 -16.23
CA ILE A 159 -11.78 5.37 -16.68
C ILE A 159 -12.63 4.76 -15.58
N ASP A 160 -11.99 4.22 -14.53
CA ASP A 160 -12.64 3.52 -13.42
C ASP A 160 -12.93 4.44 -12.23
N SER A 161 -12.30 5.61 -12.20
CA SER A 161 -12.45 6.55 -11.09
C SER A 161 -13.70 7.43 -11.20
N GLU A 162 -14.40 7.58 -10.10
CA GLU A 162 -15.51 8.57 -9.95
C GLU A 162 -15.02 9.92 -9.41
N LYS A 163 -13.73 10.06 -9.12
CA LYS A 163 -13.14 11.31 -8.63
C LYS A 163 -13.08 12.34 -9.75
N LYS A 164 -13.43 13.58 -9.45
CA LYS A 164 -13.31 14.73 -10.37
C LYS A 164 -11.93 15.38 -10.29
N LEU A 165 -11.25 15.22 -9.17
CA LEU A 165 -9.93 15.78 -8.89
C LEU A 165 -9.04 14.71 -8.25
N PHE A 166 -7.78 14.71 -8.64
CA PHE A 166 -6.70 13.96 -8.01
C PHE A 166 -5.60 14.96 -7.64
N LEU A 167 -5.35 15.14 -6.35
CA LEU A 167 -4.57 16.28 -5.85
C LEU A 167 -5.20 17.60 -6.37
N THR A 168 -4.47 18.35 -7.18
CA THR A 168 -4.93 19.58 -7.84
C THR A 168 -5.29 19.39 -9.33
N PHE A 169 -5.17 18.19 -9.86
CA PHE A 169 -5.33 17.90 -11.28
C PHE A 169 -6.74 17.41 -11.60
N PRO A 170 -7.34 17.85 -12.72
CA PRO A 170 -8.62 17.31 -13.17
C PRO A 170 -8.50 15.85 -13.55
N VAL A 171 -9.52 15.05 -13.22
CA VAL A 171 -9.64 13.65 -13.63
C VAL A 171 -10.67 13.54 -14.74
N SER A 172 -10.30 12.90 -15.84
CA SER A 172 -11.17 12.64 -17.01
C SER A 172 -11.25 11.15 -17.30
N LYS A 173 -12.40 10.72 -17.84
CA LYS A 173 -12.61 9.34 -18.33
C LYS A 173 -12.26 9.19 -19.80
N SER A 174 -12.03 10.29 -20.51
CA SER A 174 -11.64 10.32 -21.93
C SER A 174 -10.73 11.51 -22.19
N ILE A 175 -9.92 11.39 -23.24
CA ILE A 175 -9.05 12.45 -23.77
C ILE A 175 -9.86 13.37 -24.68
#